data_29bc0fd938db3f2e0cdd85f69b86d19f
#
_entry.id   29bc0fd938db3f2e0cdd85f69b86d19f
#
_cell.length_a   1.000
_cell.length_b   1.000
_cell.length_c   1.000
_cell.angle_alpha   90.00
_cell.angle_beta   90.00
_cell.angle_gamma   90.00
#
_symmetry.space_group_name_H-M   'P 1'
#
loop_
_entity.id
_entity.type
_entity.pdbx_description
1 polymer ?
#
loop_
_entity_poly.entity_id
_entity_poly.type
_entity_poly.pdbx_seq_one_letter_code
_entity_poly.pdbx_strand_id
1 'polypeptide(L)'
;SYSMCVPEYDYQKSKNPRRALTKNSKPCHNGGYDNEVYDYILYVNDILGTEENKKYLVLDILGQGTFGQVVKCQNLKTQEIVAVKVIKARQECLQQSIAEGNVLEYIDKKVDPKYKKYFIDLKDKFMHKYHLCLVFKLLSSNLYEIIKQNHHHGLCIKLVRNFAAQILEALCALKEIKIIHCDLKPENILLAKLNKPDLKVIDFGSACEEHQLLYSYVQSRFYRSPEVILGVDYSTSVDMWSFGCIVAELFLGLPLLPGTSEYEQLARMVQTFGMPPSWMMVEKKASNYVVKQDNPSYDYFNDKSGGRYSYRLKTLDEFNREFNLHESPAKQYFCDTKLDKIVMIYRLPKKNMPRDAVDREMHERSCLVHFLKGVLNISPLERWTPQEALQHPFITEEPWTGHWAPPTARFSSDIRRGGRSLSLV
;
A
#
# COMPACT_ATOMS: atom_id res chain seq x y z
N SER A 1 0.50 -3.41 48.82
CA SER A 1 1.22 -4.39 48.00
C SER A 1 1.06 -5.79 48.63
N TYR A 2 1.23 -6.87 47.88
CA TYR A 2 1.06 -8.26 48.34
C TYR A 2 1.92 -8.58 49.58
N SER A 3 3.13 -8.06 49.66
CA SER A 3 4.04 -8.19 50.80
C SER A 3 3.51 -7.55 52.09
N MET A 4 2.52 -6.67 52.05
CA MET A 4 1.88 -6.13 53.26
C MET A 4 0.75 -7.04 53.77
N CYS A 5 0.21 -7.91 52.90
CA CYS A 5 -0.89 -8.80 53.24
C CYS A 5 -0.42 -10.21 53.65
N VAL A 6 0.80 -10.61 53.26
CA VAL A 6 1.40 -11.92 53.60
C VAL A 6 2.83 -11.70 54.02
N PRO A 7 3.12 -11.64 55.35
CA PRO A 7 4.47 -11.34 55.90
C PRO A 7 5.56 -12.32 55.49
N GLU A 8 5.22 -13.54 55.13
CA GLU A 8 6.16 -14.56 54.68
C GLU A 8 6.40 -14.60 53.18
N TYR A 9 5.76 -13.69 52.42
CA TYR A 9 5.89 -13.63 50.98
C TYR A 9 7.16 -12.85 50.57
N ASP A 10 8.24 -13.62 50.33
CA ASP A 10 9.47 -13.08 49.75
C ASP A 10 9.36 -13.01 48.23
N TYR A 11 9.12 -11.82 47.71
CA TYR A 11 9.07 -11.56 46.29
C TYR A 11 10.46 -11.57 45.68
N GLN A 12 10.84 -12.70 45.11
CA GLN A 12 12.08 -12.82 44.35
C GLN A 12 11.81 -12.55 42.86
N LYS A 13 12.24 -11.40 42.39
CA LYS A 13 12.11 -10.97 40.99
C LYS A 13 12.69 -11.99 39.97
N SER A 14 13.70 -12.75 40.41
CA SER A 14 14.34 -13.82 39.65
C SER A 14 13.47 -15.08 39.46
N LYS A 15 12.40 -15.25 40.24
CA LYS A 15 11.47 -16.40 40.16
C LYS A 15 10.26 -16.13 39.28
N ASN A 16 10.05 -14.89 38.82
CA ASN A 16 8.97 -14.60 37.86
C ASN A 16 9.30 -15.21 36.50
N PRO A 17 8.37 -15.97 35.91
CA PRO A 17 8.56 -16.47 34.57
C PRO A 17 8.74 -15.26 33.61
N ARG A 18 9.79 -15.31 32.81
CA ARG A 18 10.01 -14.29 31.75
C ARG A 18 8.81 -14.26 30.82
N ARG A 19 8.18 -13.10 30.65
CA ARG A 19 7.08 -12.95 29.72
C ARG A 19 7.61 -13.03 28.29
N ALA A 20 7.29 -14.13 27.59
CA ALA A 20 7.57 -14.27 26.17
C ALA A 20 6.68 -13.32 25.36
N LEU A 21 7.26 -12.63 24.40
CA LEU A 21 6.59 -11.74 23.47
C LEU A 21 6.28 -12.44 22.14
N THR A 22 7.15 -13.37 21.72
CA THR A 22 6.96 -14.19 20.52
C THR A 22 5.81 -15.17 20.74
N LYS A 23 4.84 -15.19 19.82
CA LYS A 23 3.61 -16.00 19.94
C LYS A 23 3.88 -17.50 20.11
N ASN A 24 4.81 -18.05 19.30
CA ASN A 24 5.29 -19.41 19.42
C ASN A 24 6.69 -19.36 20.00
N SER A 25 6.80 -19.53 21.32
CA SER A 25 8.05 -19.42 22.07
C SER A 25 8.68 -20.78 22.40
N LYS A 26 8.29 -21.87 21.71
CA LYS A 26 8.93 -23.17 21.87
C LYS A 26 10.29 -23.17 21.17
N PRO A 27 11.42 -23.38 21.89
CA PRO A 27 12.75 -23.45 21.31
C PRO A 27 12.88 -24.60 20.32
N CYS A 28 13.38 -24.33 19.10
CA CYS A 28 13.58 -25.36 18.07
C CYS A 28 14.94 -25.24 17.37
N HIS A 29 15.38 -24.04 17.05
CA HIS A 29 16.57 -23.79 16.25
C HIS A 29 17.57 -22.87 16.96
N ASN A 30 18.75 -22.67 16.35
CA ASN A 30 19.77 -21.70 16.82
C ASN A 30 20.13 -21.88 18.29
N GLY A 31 20.40 -23.13 18.72
CA GLY A 31 20.75 -23.43 20.12
C GLY A 31 19.62 -23.11 21.12
N GLY A 32 18.37 -23.09 20.68
CA GLY A 32 17.20 -22.81 21.52
C GLY A 32 16.79 -21.32 21.54
N TYR A 33 17.44 -20.49 20.77
CA TYR A 33 17.06 -19.06 20.65
C TYR A 33 15.89 -18.83 19.70
N ASP A 34 15.65 -19.73 18.74
CA ASP A 34 14.65 -19.57 17.70
C ASP A 34 13.52 -20.59 17.84
N ASN A 35 12.32 -20.18 17.41
CA ASN A 35 11.16 -21.06 17.31
C ASN A 35 11.17 -21.88 16.00
N GLU A 36 10.10 -22.66 15.75
CA GLU A 36 9.95 -23.53 14.57
C GLU A 36 9.92 -22.77 13.23
N VAL A 37 9.56 -21.47 13.24
CA VAL A 37 9.50 -20.61 12.03
C VAL A 37 10.69 -19.67 11.94
N TYR A 38 11.75 -19.91 12.72
CA TYR A 38 13.01 -19.16 12.78
C TYR A 38 12.85 -17.71 13.28
N ASP A 39 11.81 -17.39 14.04
CA ASP A 39 11.74 -16.15 14.78
C ASP A 39 12.59 -16.27 16.05
N TYR A 40 13.38 -15.24 16.36
CA TYR A 40 14.06 -15.12 17.65
C TYR A 40 13.02 -15.05 18.79
N ILE A 41 13.16 -15.90 19.81
CA ILE A 41 12.24 -15.91 20.94
C ILE A 41 12.55 -14.74 21.86
N LEU A 42 11.73 -13.71 21.76
CA LEU A 42 11.88 -12.45 22.49
C LEU A 42 11.15 -12.50 23.83
N TYR A 43 11.81 -12.00 24.84
CA TYR A 43 11.22 -11.80 26.16
C TYR A 43 11.28 -10.32 26.56
N VAL A 44 10.37 -9.91 27.43
CA VAL A 44 10.43 -8.58 28.06
C VAL A 44 11.73 -8.47 28.86
N ASN A 45 12.38 -7.31 28.76
CA ASN A 45 13.68 -6.98 29.35
C ASN A 45 14.90 -7.73 28.74
N ASP A 46 14.74 -8.43 27.62
CA ASP A 46 15.90 -8.88 26.85
C ASP A 46 16.69 -7.70 26.30
N ILE A 47 17.99 -7.90 26.12
CA ILE A 47 18.86 -6.90 25.51
C ILE A 47 19.30 -7.40 24.15
N LEU A 48 18.91 -6.67 23.10
CA LEU A 48 19.38 -6.88 21.74
C LEU A 48 20.66 -6.08 21.50
N GLY A 49 21.61 -6.70 20.78
CA GLY A 49 22.94 -6.12 20.52
C GLY A 49 23.95 -6.44 21.61
N THR A 50 25.22 -6.44 21.22
CA THR A 50 26.36 -6.79 22.09
C THR A 50 27.32 -5.62 22.28
N GLU A 51 27.43 -4.73 21.29
CA GLU A 51 28.30 -3.56 21.33
C GLU A 51 27.76 -2.53 22.35
N GLU A 52 28.65 -1.86 23.05
CA GLU A 52 28.31 -0.94 24.16
C GLU A 52 27.35 0.18 23.71
N ASN A 53 27.48 0.63 22.47
CA ASN A 53 26.65 1.70 21.89
C ASN A 53 25.36 1.20 21.22
N LYS A 54 25.21 -0.13 21.06
CA LYS A 54 24.11 -0.79 20.33
C LYS A 54 23.40 -1.80 21.23
N LYS A 55 22.98 -1.37 22.42
CA LYS A 55 22.19 -2.17 23.36
C LYS A 55 20.79 -1.62 23.47
N TYR A 56 19.83 -2.45 23.14
CA TYR A 56 18.41 -2.11 23.08
C TYR A 56 17.61 -3.01 24.00
N LEU A 57 17.06 -2.45 25.08
CA LEU A 57 16.20 -3.14 26.03
C LEU A 57 14.82 -3.35 25.44
N VAL A 58 14.38 -4.58 25.32
CA VAL A 58 13.06 -4.95 24.79
C VAL A 58 11.98 -4.62 25.81
N LEU A 59 11.01 -3.81 25.43
CA LEU A 59 9.89 -3.37 26.27
C LEU A 59 8.61 -4.12 25.93
N ASP A 60 8.23 -4.18 24.65
CA ASP A 60 6.99 -4.80 24.20
C ASP A 60 7.06 -5.15 22.70
N ILE A 61 6.10 -5.98 22.23
CA ILE A 61 5.96 -6.29 20.82
C ILE A 61 5.03 -5.28 20.14
N LEU A 62 5.44 -4.78 18.97
CA LEU A 62 4.65 -3.88 18.12
C LEU A 62 3.92 -4.63 17.01
N GLY A 63 4.55 -5.67 16.47
CA GLY A 63 3.96 -6.47 15.40
C GLY A 63 4.80 -7.71 15.07
N GLN A 64 4.17 -8.63 14.32
CA GLN A 64 4.81 -9.81 13.79
C GLN A 64 4.35 -10.03 12.36
N GLY A 65 5.27 -10.30 11.46
CA GLY A 65 5.01 -10.48 10.03
C GLY A 65 5.79 -11.64 9.42
N THR A 66 5.72 -11.72 8.11
CA THR A 66 6.39 -12.77 7.32
C THR A 66 7.89 -12.77 7.51
N PHE A 67 8.53 -11.60 7.61
CA PHE A 67 9.99 -11.44 7.65
C PHE A 67 10.58 -11.40 9.05
N GLY A 68 9.75 -11.29 10.10
CA GLY A 68 10.20 -11.20 11.46
C GLY A 68 9.24 -10.48 12.39
N GLN A 69 9.78 -9.96 13.47
CA GLN A 69 9.04 -9.30 14.53
C GLN A 69 9.50 -7.86 14.70
N VAL A 70 8.61 -6.96 15.06
CA VAL A 70 8.93 -5.57 15.40
C VAL A 70 8.67 -5.38 16.89
N VAL A 71 9.67 -4.90 17.62
CA VAL A 71 9.58 -4.67 19.06
C VAL A 71 9.87 -3.22 19.43
N LYS A 72 9.18 -2.76 20.46
CA LYS A 72 9.47 -1.50 21.12
C LYS A 72 10.66 -1.69 22.04
N CYS A 73 11.72 -0.93 21.84
CA CYS A 73 12.92 -1.00 22.64
C CYS A 73 13.33 0.36 23.19
N GLN A 74 14.16 0.35 24.22
CA GLN A 74 14.86 1.53 24.73
C GLN A 74 16.35 1.37 24.45
N ASN A 75 16.95 2.34 23.77
CA ASN A 75 18.40 2.39 23.65
C ASN A 75 19.00 2.69 25.01
N LEU A 76 19.86 1.80 25.53
CA LEU A 76 20.39 1.92 26.90
C LEU A 76 21.36 3.11 27.08
N LYS A 77 21.97 3.59 26.00
CA LYS A 77 22.87 4.75 26.04
C LYS A 77 22.12 6.10 25.95
N THR A 78 21.24 6.23 24.94
CA THR A 78 20.55 7.49 24.67
C THR A 78 19.22 7.63 25.39
N GLN A 79 18.71 6.53 25.98
CA GLN A 79 17.37 6.42 26.58
C GLN A 79 16.22 6.63 25.61
N GLU A 80 16.52 6.76 24.32
CA GLU A 80 15.50 6.93 23.27
C GLU A 80 14.67 5.65 23.08
N ILE A 81 13.37 5.83 22.91
CA ILE A 81 12.47 4.74 22.57
C ILE A 81 12.43 4.59 21.05
N VAL A 82 12.69 3.37 20.57
CA VAL A 82 12.82 3.01 19.16
C VAL A 82 11.99 1.79 18.82
N ALA A 83 11.76 1.54 17.53
CA ALA A 83 11.25 0.29 17.01
C ALA A 83 12.43 -0.52 16.45
N VAL A 84 12.53 -1.80 16.80
CA VAL A 84 13.57 -2.72 16.29
C VAL A 84 12.88 -3.85 15.55
N LYS A 85 13.15 -3.96 14.23
CA LYS A 85 12.70 -5.08 13.39
C LYS A 85 13.74 -6.18 13.48
N VAL A 86 13.37 -7.30 14.13
CA VAL A 86 14.22 -8.50 14.32
C VAL A 86 13.86 -9.49 13.23
N ILE A 87 14.77 -9.72 12.31
CA ILE A 87 14.53 -10.51 11.09
C ILE A 87 14.70 -12.01 11.42
N LYS A 88 13.86 -12.86 10.81
CA LYS A 88 13.99 -14.32 10.92
C LYS A 88 15.36 -14.80 10.46
N ALA A 89 15.89 -15.84 11.13
CA ALA A 89 17.16 -16.48 10.77
C ALA A 89 17.00 -17.39 9.53
N ARG A 90 16.40 -16.85 8.45
CA ARG A 90 16.27 -17.48 7.13
C ARG A 90 17.02 -16.67 6.10
N GLN A 91 17.71 -17.33 5.18
CA GLN A 91 18.55 -16.65 4.20
C GLN A 91 17.75 -15.70 3.30
N GLU A 92 16.53 -16.11 2.88
CA GLU A 92 15.66 -15.27 2.05
C GLU A 92 15.24 -14.00 2.80
N CYS A 93 14.85 -14.13 4.09
CA CYS A 93 14.46 -12.99 4.91
C CYS A 93 15.64 -12.05 5.17
N LEU A 94 16.84 -12.60 5.39
CA LEU A 94 18.06 -11.83 5.59
C LEU A 94 18.42 -11.02 4.34
N GLN A 95 18.45 -11.66 3.16
CA GLN A 95 18.77 -10.99 1.90
C GLN A 95 17.79 -9.87 1.59
N GLN A 96 16.50 -10.12 1.76
CA GLN A 96 15.46 -9.12 1.54
C GLN A 96 15.57 -7.94 2.52
N SER A 97 15.91 -8.19 3.78
CA SER A 97 16.07 -7.12 4.76
C SER A 97 17.37 -6.34 4.62
N ILE A 98 18.43 -6.95 4.08
CA ILE A 98 19.63 -6.22 3.65
C ILE A 98 19.27 -5.28 2.48
N ALA A 99 18.51 -5.77 1.50
CA ALA A 99 18.02 -4.94 0.39
C ALA A 99 17.15 -3.79 0.90
N GLU A 100 16.24 -4.03 1.85
CA GLU A 100 15.44 -2.99 2.51
C GLU A 100 16.32 -1.89 3.13
N GLY A 101 17.34 -2.29 3.90
CA GLY A 101 18.29 -1.36 4.51
C GLY A 101 19.03 -0.52 3.46
N ASN A 102 19.47 -1.14 2.35
CA ASN A 102 20.16 -0.45 1.26
C ASN A 102 19.24 0.55 0.54
N VAL A 103 17.97 0.17 0.30
CA VAL A 103 16.98 1.09 -0.30
C VAL A 103 16.73 2.28 0.61
N LEU A 104 16.61 2.09 1.94
CA LEU A 104 16.43 3.19 2.88
C LEU A 104 17.65 4.12 2.92
N GLU A 105 18.86 3.58 2.89
CA GLU A 105 20.08 4.40 2.79
C GLU A 105 20.16 5.16 1.45
N TYR A 106 19.70 4.54 0.35
CA TYR A 106 19.64 5.18 -0.95
C TYR A 106 18.63 6.33 -0.96
N ILE A 107 17.43 6.12 -0.39
CA ILE A 107 16.40 7.15 -0.21
C ILE A 107 16.98 8.32 0.61
N ASP A 108 17.64 8.04 1.74
CA ASP A 108 18.23 9.08 2.57
C ASP A 108 19.30 9.91 1.84
N LYS A 109 20.07 9.28 0.95
CA LYS A 109 21.13 9.96 0.18
C LYS A 109 20.59 10.75 -1.02
N LYS A 110 19.55 10.25 -1.70
CA LYS A 110 19.12 10.74 -3.03
C LYS A 110 17.88 11.60 -3.01
N VAL A 111 16.97 11.42 -2.04
CA VAL A 111 15.73 12.17 -1.94
C VAL A 111 16.04 13.61 -1.48
N ASP A 112 15.41 14.57 -2.15
CA ASP A 112 15.45 16.00 -1.75
C ASP A 112 15.08 16.13 -0.26
N PRO A 113 15.84 16.89 0.54
CA PRO A 113 15.60 17.09 1.98
C PRO A 113 14.16 17.45 2.36
N LYS A 114 13.44 18.16 1.49
CA LYS A 114 12.04 18.56 1.72
C LYS A 114 11.08 17.36 1.81
N TYR A 115 11.41 16.23 1.15
CA TYR A 115 10.58 15.02 1.13
C TYR A 115 11.02 13.96 2.15
N LYS A 116 12.21 14.05 2.74
CA LYS A 116 12.71 13.05 3.72
C LYS A 116 11.77 12.85 4.90
N LYS A 117 11.02 13.86 5.26
CA LYS A 117 10.03 13.80 6.34
C LYS A 117 8.93 12.74 6.12
N TYR A 118 8.70 12.31 4.88
CA TYR A 118 7.68 11.33 4.52
C TYR A 118 8.16 9.88 4.59
N PHE A 119 9.45 9.64 4.82
CA PHE A 119 10.03 8.30 4.90
C PHE A 119 10.46 7.96 6.32
N ILE A 120 10.50 6.66 6.62
CA ILE A 120 11.00 6.19 7.91
C ILE A 120 12.52 6.38 7.99
N ASP A 121 12.99 6.75 9.18
CA ASP A 121 14.41 6.95 9.46
C ASP A 121 15.03 5.65 9.97
N LEU A 122 15.95 5.03 9.20
CA LEU A 122 16.80 3.94 9.66
C LEU A 122 17.91 4.53 10.53
N LYS A 123 17.88 4.22 11.84
CA LYS A 123 18.83 4.77 12.82
C LYS A 123 20.09 3.93 12.97
N ASP A 124 19.94 2.61 12.93
CA ASP A 124 21.05 1.68 13.15
C ASP A 124 20.71 0.31 12.54
N LYS A 125 21.74 -0.50 12.31
CA LYS A 125 21.63 -1.89 11.91
C LYS A 125 22.73 -2.71 12.59
N PHE A 126 22.39 -3.88 13.12
CA PHE A 126 23.35 -4.78 13.78
C PHE A 126 22.88 -6.24 13.73
N MET A 127 23.80 -7.15 13.99
CA MET A 127 23.48 -8.58 14.13
C MET A 127 23.33 -8.95 15.61
N HIS A 128 22.29 -9.72 15.93
CA HIS A 128 22.09 -10.31 17.24
C HIS A 128 21.73 -11.79 17.11
N LYS A 129 22.58 -12.69 17.62
CA LYS A 129 22.33 -14.16 17.57
C LYS A 129 21.90 -14.67 16.18
N TYR A 130 22.58 -14.24 15.13
CA TYR A 130 22.30 -14.52 13.70
C TYR A 130 21.04 -13.84 13.14
N HIS A 131 20.39 -12.95 13.88
CA HIS A 131 19.28 -12.13 13.40
C HIS A 131 19.76 -10.73 13.02
N LEU A 132 19.45 -10.28 11.82
CA LEU A 132 19.60 -8.88 11.45
C LEU A 132 18.56 -8.06 12.21
N CYS A 133 18.99 -7.02 12.89
CA CYS A 133 18.16 -6.06 13.57
C CYS A 133 18.26 -4.71 12.88
N LEU A 134 17.11 -4.18 12.44
CA LEU A 134 17.00 -2.82 11.86
C LEU A 134 16.32 -1.92 12.88
N VAL A 135 16.95 -0.81 13.23
CA VAL A 135 16.47 0.12 14.24
C VAL A 135 15.85 1.35 13.59
N PHE A 136 14.63 1.63 13.95
CA PHE A 136 13.84 2.73 13.40
C PHE A 136 13.37 3.67 14.50
N LYS A 137 13.08 4.91 14.11
CA LYS A 137 12.31 5.81 14.97
C LYS A 137 10.96 5.19 15.29
N LEU A 138 10.56 5.22 16.55
CA LEU A 138 9.22 4.78 16.93
C LEU A 138 8.18 5.74 16.35
N LEU A 139 7.24 5.19 15.58
CA LEU A 139 6.09 5.88 15.02
C LEU A 139 4.82 5.52 15.79
N SER A 140 3.72 6.15 15.45
CA SER A 140 2.40 5.90 16.03
C SER A 140 1.60 4.89 15.18
N SER A 141 0.28 4.90 15.29
CA SER A 141 -0.62 3.98 14.58
C SER A 141 -0.51 4.11 13.07
N ASN A 142 -0.70 2.99 12.36
CA ASN A 142 -0.84 2.99 10.91
C ASN A 142 -2.26 3.40 10.48
N LEU A 143 -2.44 3.66 9.18
CA LEU A 143 -3.74 4.11 8.66
C LEU A 143 -4.84 3.03 8.78
N TYR A 144 -4.49 1.75 8.72
CA TYR A 144 -5.44 0.66 8.95
C TYR A 144 -5.96 0.66 10.39
N GLU A 145 -5.07 0.84 11.37
CA GLU A 145 -5.46 0.95 12.78
C GLU A 145 -6.37 2.15 13.02
N ILE A 146 -6.13 3.28 12.36
CA ILE A 146 -6.99 4.46 12.44
C ILE A 146 -8.39 4.15 11.91
N ILE A 147 -8.50 3.50 10.74
CA ILE A 147 -9.78 3.07 10.18
C ILE A 147 -10.48 2.10 11.14
N LYS A 148 -9.76 1.13 11.69
CA LYS A 148 -10.29 0.15 12.64
C LYS A 148 -10.77 0.81 13.95
N GLN A 149 -10.00 1.75 14.51
CA GLN A 149 -10.40 2.51 15.69
C GLN A 149 -11.62 3.38 15.43
N ASN A 150 -11.81 3.84 14.19
CA ASN A 150 -13.03 4.52 13.73
C ASN A 150 -14.14 3.53 13.34
N HIS A 151 -14.11 2.30 13.84
CA HIS A 151 -15.11 1.24 13.61
C HIS A 151 -15.39 0.96 12.13
N HIS A 152 -14.37 0.99 11.30
CA HIS A 152 -14.46 0.86 9.84
C HIS A 152 -15.42 1.88 9.20
N HIS A 153 -15.54 3.02 9.82
CA HIS A 153 -16.17 4.18 9.25
C HIS A 153 -15.11 5.02 8.56
N GLY A 154 -15.42 5.51 7.36
CA GLY A 154 -14.51 6.36 6.61
C GLY A 154 -14.17 7.65 7.36
N LEU A 155 -13.06 8.24 6.97
CA LEU A 155 -12.59 9.51 7.51
C LEU A 155 -13.26 10.69 6.77
N CYS A 156 -13.29 11.86 7.41
CA CYS A 156 -13.80 13.06 6.75
C CYS A 156 -12.90 13.46 5.56
N ILE A 157 -13.51 14.01 4.51
CA ILE A 157 -12.83 14.37 3.26
C ILE A 157 -11.57 15.23 3.49
N LYS A 158 -11.61 16.18 4.41
CA LYS A 158 -10.46 17.04 4.73
C LYS A 158 -9.25 16.24 5.23
N LEU A 159 -9.46 15.23 6.06
CA LEU A 159 -8.38 14.37 6.55
C LEU A 159 -7.87 13.44 5.44
N VAL A 160 -8.78 12.88 4.63
CA VAL A 160 -8.42 12.07 3.45
C VAL A 160 -7.56 12.88 2.48
N ARG A 161 -7.94 14.13 2.20
CA ARG A 161 -7.17 15.07 1.36
C ARG A 161 -5.77 15.32 1.91
N ASN A 162 -5.67 15.62 3.20
CA ASN A 162 -4.38 15.86 3.85
C ASN A 162 -3.45 14.63 3.76
N PHE A 163 -3.97 13.44 4.02
CA PHE A 163 -3.21 12.20 3.89
C PHE A 163 -2.84 11.93 2.44
N ALA A 164 -3.77 12.11 1.50
CA ALA A 164 -3.51 11.92 0.07
C ALA A 164 -2.39 12.84 -0.42
N ALA A 165 -2.38 14.12 -0.04
CA ALA A 165 -1.33 15.06 -0.40
C ALA A 165 0.05 14.59 0.08
N GLN A 166 0.17 14.15 1.32
CA GLN A 166 1.44 13.68 1.89
C GLN A 166 1.96 12.40 1.23
N ILE A 167 1.06 11.45 0.92
CA ILE A 167 1.45 10.22 0.22
C ILE A 167 1.90 10.55 -1.21
N LEU A 168 1.22 11.47 -1.91
CA LEU A 168 1.63 11.93 -3.24
C LEU A 168 3.02 12.59 -3.22
N GLU A 169 3.32 13.42 -2.22
CA GLU A 169 4.65 14.02 -2.06
C GLU A 169 5.73 12.93 -1.88
N ALA A 170 5.45 11.88 -1.10
CA ALA A 170 6.35 10.74 -0.98
C ALA A 170 6.53 10.02 -2.32
N LEU A 171 5.44 9.81 -3.08
CA LEU A 171 5.49 9.16 -4.39
C LEU A 171 6.21 10.00 -5.46
N CYS A 172 6.11 11.34 -5.40
CA CYS A 172 6.93 12.22 -6.23
C CYS A 172 8.42 11.96 -6.02
N ALA A 173 8.84 11.92 -4.75
CA ALA A 173 10.23 11.68 -4.41
C ALA A 173 10.71 10.30 -4.86
N LEU A 174 9.92 9.24 -4.67
CA LEU A 174 10.26 7.89 -5.11
C LEU A 174 10.38 7.80 -6.64
N LYS A 175 9.45 8.43 -7.36
CA LYS A 175 9.49 8.48 -8.83
C LYS A 175 10.71 9.21 -9.35
N GLU A 176 11.11 10.33 -8.73
CA GLU A 176 12.32 11.09 -9.11
C GLU A 176 13.60 10.24 -9.00
N ILE A 177 13.71 9.41 -7.98
CA ILE A 177 14.84 8.50 -7.78
C ILE A 177 14.62 7.10 -8.39
N LYS A 178 13.53 6.90 -9.14
CA LYS A 178 13.18 5.66 -9.86
C LYS A 178 13.05 4.42 -8.96
N ILE A 179 12.54 4.59 -7.76
CA ILE A 179 12.20 3.52 -6.83
C ILE A 179 10.69 3.29 -6.87
N ILE A 180 10.30 2.02 -6.94
CA ILE A 180 8.93 1.55 -6.80
C ILE A 180 8.81 0.90 -5.42
N HIS A 181 7.82 1.29 -4.62
CA HIS A 181 7.61 0.73 -3.29
C HIS A 181 7.09 -0.71 -3.34
N CYS A 182 6.21 -1.01 -4.29
CA CYS A 182 5.62 -2.34 -4.57
C CYS A 182 4.75 -2.95 -3.46
N ASP A 183 4.56 -2.34 -2.31
CA ASP A 183 3.65 -2.84 -1.26
C ASP A 183 2.99 -1.70 -0.48
N LEU A 184 2.52 -0.65 -1.18
CA LEU A 184 1.74 0.40 -0.53
C LEU A 184 0.37 -0.13 -0.10
N LYS A 185 0.08 0.06 1.18
CA LYS A 185 -1.20 -0.29 1.83
C LYS A 185 -1.35 0.52 3.11
N PRO A 186 -2.55 0.62 3.70
CA PRO A 186 -2.77 1.39 4.94
C PRO A 186 -1.88 0.97 6.10
N GLU A 187 -1.49 -0.30 6.19
CA GLU A 187 -0.59 -0.83 7.22
C GLU A 187 0.84 -0.29 7.09
N ASN A 188 1.27 0.12 5.89
CA ASN A 188 2.62 0.61 5.61
C ASN A 188 2.72 2.15 5.59
N ILE A 189 1.70 2.84 6.07
CA ILE A 189 1.66 4.29 6.21
C ILE A 189 1.27 4.63 7.64
N LEU A 190 2.22 5.23 8.40
CA LEU A 190 2.08 5.48 9.84
C LEU A 190 2.03 6.97 10.14
N LEU A 191 1.30 7.32 11.19
CA LEU A 191 1.42 8.64 11.80
C LEU A 191 2.80 8.78 12.45
N ALA A 192 3.45 9.91 12.22
CA ALA A 192 4.70 10.24 12.89
C ALA A 192 4.50 10.44 14.41
N LYS A 193 3.32 10.97 14.81
CA LYS A 193 2.87 11.14 16.18
C LYS A 193 1.35 11.05 16.24
N LEU A 194 0.81 10.55 17.36
CA LEU A 194 -0.62 10.34 17.53
C LEU A 194 -1.48 11.61 17.37
N ASN A 195 -0.97 12.75 17.78
CA ASN A 195 -1.72 14.02 17.82
C ASN A 195 -1.43 14.96 16.63
N LYS A 196 -0.74 14.47 15.59
CA LYS A 196 -0.45 15.21 14.36
C LYS A 196 -0.72 14.34 13.14
N PRO A 197 -1.31 14.90 12.09
CA PRO A 197 -1.63 14.15 10.86
C PRO A 197 -0.42 14.00 9.93
N ASP A 198 0.81 14.03 10.46
CA ASP A 198 2.04 13.86 9.70
C ASP A 198 2.28 12.36 9.44
N LEU A 199 2.46 11.98 8.17
CA LEU A 199 2.63 10.60 7.74
C LEU A 199 4.08 10.24 7.45
N LYS A 200 4.38 8.94 7.59
CA LYS A 200 5.60 8.32 7.10
C LYS A 200 5.29 7.00 6.39
N VAL A 201 5.88 6.81 5.23
CA VAL A 201 5.87 5.54 4.48
C VAL A 201 6.95 4.65 5.06
N ILE A 202 6.60 3.38 5.28
CA ILE A 202 7.47 2.36 5.87
C ILE A 202 7.50 1.09 5.00
N ASP A 203 8.38 0.14 5.36
CA ASP A 203 8.48 -1.21 4.80
C ASP A 203 8.85 -1.25 3.31
N PHE A 204 10.11 -0.97 3.04
CA PHE A 204 10.71 -1.02 1.70
C PHE A 204 11.25 -2.43 1.34
N GLY A 205 10.83 -3.47 2.06
CA GLY A 205 11.27 -4.85 1.83
C GLY A 205 10.85 -5.46 0.49
N SER A 206 9.87 -4.86 -0.18
CA SER A 206 9.43 -5.25 -1.53
C SER A 206 9.82 -4.23 -2.61
N ALA A 207 10.51 -3.16 -2.23
CA ALA A 207 10.86 -2.09 -3.15
C ALA A 207 11.91 -2.54 -4.19
N CYS A 208 11.81 -2.00 -5.39
CA CYS A 208 12.74 -2.26 -6.47
C CYS A 208 13.03 -0.99 -7.30
N GLU A 209 14.12 -1.02 -8.05
CA GLU A 209 14.42 0.00 -9.05
C GLU A 209 13.55 -0.21 -10.30
N GLU A 210 13.09 0.86 -10.92
CA GLU A 210 12.21 0.81 -12.11
C GLU A 210 12.84 0.06 -13.31
N HIS A 211 14.17 -0.02 -13.35
CA HIS A 211 14.91 -0.72 -14.41
C HIS A 211 15.30 -2.17 -14.05
N GLN A 212 15.03 -2.61 -12.82
CA GLN A 212 15.36 -3.94 -12.31
C GLN A 212 14.14 -4.60 -11.68
N LEU A 213 13.14 -4.91 -12.50
CA LEU A 213 11.92 -5.57 -12.05
C LEU A 213 12.23 -7.02 -11.66
N LEU A 214 12.47 -7.26 -10.38
CA LEU A 214 12.92 -8.55 -9.85
C LEU A 214 11.78 -9.57 -9.73
N TYR A 215 10.56 -9.11 -9.57
CA TYR A 215 9.43 -9.98 -9.22
C TYR A 215 8.21 -9.70 -10.09
N SER A 216 7.60 -10.76 -10.64
CA SER A 216 6.33 -10.70 -11.37
C SER A 216 5.10 -10.67 -10.45
N TYR A 217 5.26 -11.01 -9.17
CA TYR A 217 4.21 -11.04 -8.17
C TYR A 217 4.52 -10.06 -7.05
N VAL A 218 4.03 -8.85 -7.21
CA VAL A 218 4.21 -7.74 -6.26
C VAL A 218 2.86 -7.19 -5.80
N GLN A 219 2.88 -6.33 -4.83
CA GLN A 219 1.75 -5.66 -4.18
C GLN A 219 0.85 -6.59 -3.36
N SER A 220 0.31 -6.11 -2.29
CA SER A 220 -0.76 -6.75 -1.54
C SER A 220 -2.04 -6.76 -2.36
N ARG A 221 -2.76 -7.89 -2.40
CA ARG A 221 -3.83 -8.17 -3.38
C ARG A 221 -4.87 -7.07 -3.54
N PHE A 222 -5.41 -6.51 -2.47
CA PHE A 222 -6.45 -5.47 -2.55
C PHE A 222 -5.96 -4.17 -3.21
N TYR A 223 -4.65 -3.96 -3.23
CA TYR A 223 -3.96 -2.78 -3.76
C TYR A 223 -3.16 -3.08 -5.03
N ARG A 224 -3.26 -4.35 -5.53
CA ARG A 224 -2.53 -4.80 -6.72
C ARG A 224 -3.12 -4.21 -7.97
N SER A 225 -2.25 -3.67 -8.83
CA SER A 225 -2.63 -3.02 -10.07
C SER A 225 -3.03 -4.01 -11.17
N PRO A 226 -3.84 -3.59 -12.16
CA PRO A 226 -4.25 -4.46 -13.25
C PRO A 226 -3.08 -4.96 -14.10
N GLU A 227 -2.05 -4.14 -14.34
CA GLU A 227 -0.86 -4.52 -15.09
C GLU A 227 -0.10 -5.68 -14.43
N VAL A 228 0.00 -5.71 -13.10
CA VAL A 228 0.64 -6.81 -12.36
C VAL A 228 -0.20 -8.09 -12.46
N ILE A 229 -1.52 -8.00 -12.34
CA ILE A 229 -2.41 -9.17 -12.48
C ILE A 229 -2.32 -9.74 -13.90
N LEU A 230 -2.32 -8.89 -14.91
CA LEU A 230 -2.30 -9.28 -16.32
C LEU A 230 -0.92 -9.69 -16.81
N GLY A 231 0.14 -9.40 -16.05
CA GLY A 231 1.53 -9.76 -16.41
C GLY A 231 2.16 -8.81 -17.42
N VAL A 232 1.66 -7.58 -17.50
CA VAL A 232 2.27 -6.48 -18.26
C VAL A 232 3.44 -5.92 -17.44
N ASP A 233 4.48 -5.43 -18.12
CA ASP A 233 5.58 -4.73 -17.48
C ASP A 233 5.07 -3.54 -16.68
N TYR A 234 5.60 -3.38 -15.47
CA TYR A 234 5.13 -2.35 -14.56
C TYR A 234 6.21 -1.29 -14.29
N SER A 235 5.78 -0.13 -13.82
CA SER A 235 6.62 1.02 -13.49
C SER A 235 6.16 1.62 -12.16
N THR A 236 6.66 2.81 -11.82
CA THR A 236 6.16 3.59 -10.65
C THR A 236 4.64 3.82 -10.67
N SER A 237 3.97 3.61 -11.81
CA SER A 237 2.51 3.72 -11.91
C SER A 237 1.73 2.71 -11.05
N VAL A 238 2.34 1.57 -10.66
CA VAL A 238 1.69 0.58 -9.77
C VAL A 238 1.44 1.16 -8.38
N ASP A 239 2.36 1.97 -7.88
CA ASP A 239 2.19 2.65 -6.58
C ASP A 239 1.06 3.69 -6.62
N MET A 240 0.82 4.32 -7.78
CA MET A 240 -0.33 5.21 -7.97
C MET A 240 -1.67 4.50 -7.93
N TRP A 241 -1.74 3.26 -8.45
CA TRP A 241 -2.93 2.42 -8.28
C TRP A 241 -3.17 2.08 -6.80
N SER A 242 -2.14 1.59 -6.09
CA SER A 242 -2.24 1.31 -4.66
C SER A 242 -2.65 2.54 -3.87
N PHE A 243 -2.07 3.70 -4.18
CA PHE A 243 -2.44 5.00 -3.60
C PHE A 243 -3.93 5.31 -3.79
N GLY A 244 -4.45 5.15 -5.01
CA GLY A 244 -5.87 5.38 -5.29
C GLY A 244 -6.79 4.45 -4.48
N CYS A 245 -6.42 3.18 -4.34
CA CYS A 245 -7.13 2.22 -3.48
C CYS A 245 -7.11 2.66 -2.00
N ILE A 246 -5.97 3.13 -1.50
CA ILE A 246 -5.82 3.64 -0.13
C ILE A 246 -6.72 4.87 0.10
N VAL A 247 -6.72 5.84 -0.82
CA VAL A 247 -7.55 7.05 -0.70
C VAL A 247 -9.03 6.70 -0.67
N ALA A 248 -9.46 5.76 -1.53
CA ALA A 248 -10.84 5.28 -1.52
C ALA A 248 -11.18 4.58 -0.18
N GLU A 249 -10.30 3.74 0.34
CA GLU A 249 -10.48 3.04 1.61
C GLU A 249 -10.50 4.00 2.80
N LEU A 250 -9.67 5.01 2.82
CA LEU A 250 -9.70 6.05 3.86
C LEU A 250 -11.06 6.76 3.91
N PHE A 251 -11.67 7.03 2.76
CA PHE A 251 -12.99 7.65 2.69
C PHE A 251 -14.13 6.67 3.03
N LEU A 252 -14.04 5.43 2.55
CA LEU A 252 -15.09 4.42 2.69
C LEU A 252 -15.00 3.61 4.01
N GLY A 253 -13.83 3.56 4.65
CA GLY A 253 -13.56 2.73 5.82
C GLY A 253 -13.41 1.23 5.52
N LEU A 254 -13.55 0.83 4.27
CA LEU A 254 -13.43 -0.55 3.78
C LEU A 254 -12.63 -0.55 2.45
N PRO A 255 -11.88 -1.63 2.17
CA PRO A 255 -11.17 -1.76 0.89
C PRO A 255 -12.13 -1.64 -0.29
N LEU A 256 -11.73 -0.86 -1.31
CA LEU A 256 -12.55 -0.68 -2.52
C LEU A 256 -12.67 -1.98 -3.32
N LEU A 257 -11.57 -2.74 -3.43
CA LEU A 257 -11.44 -3.94 -4.26
C LEU A 257 -10.95 -5.14 -3.43
N PRO A 258 -11.77 -5.71 -2.53
CA PRO A 258 -11.38 -6.81 -1.65
C PRO A 258 -11.50 -8.19 -2.32
N GLY A 259 -10.71 -8.46 -3.36
CA GLY A 259 -10.69 -9.74 -4.08
C GLY A 259 -10.07 -10.87 -3.28
N THR A 260 -10.69 -12.05 -3.25
CA THR A 260 -10.21 -13.25 -2.55
C THR A 260 -9.16 -14.01 -3.38
N SER A 261 -9.19 -13.85 -4.71
CA SER A 261 -8.22 -14.39 -5.67
C SER A 261 -7.77 -13.32 -6.67
N GLU A 262 -6.78 -13.61 -7.55
CA GLU A 262 -6.40 -12.69 -8.63
C GLU A 262 -7.52 -12.53 -9.67
N TYR A 263 -8.25 -13.63 -9.96
CA TYR A 263 -9.41 -13.57 -10.85
C TYR A 263 -10.47 -12.63 -10.28
N GLU A 264 -10.83 -12.79 -9.01
CA GLU A 264 -11.84 -11.94 -8.39
C GLU A 264 -11.38 -10.49 -8.26
N GLN A 265 -10.11 -10.26 -7.97
CA GLN A 265 -9.53 -8.92 -7.94
C GLN A 265 -9.71 -8.23 -9.30
N LEU A 266 -9.38 -8.91 -10.40
CA LEU A 266 -9.59 -8.39 -11.75
C LEU A 266 -11.07 -8.21 -12.09
N ALA A 267 -11.93 -9.15 -11.68
CA ALA A 267 -13.37 -9.06 -11.91
C ALA A 267 -13.96 -7.80 -11.24
N ARG A 268 -13.55 -7.49 -10.01
CA ARG A 268 -13.95 -6.25 -9.31
C ARG A 268 -13.45 -4.99 -10.03
N MET A 269 -12.22 -5.01 -10.53
CA MET A 269 -11.68 -3.89 -11.32
C MET A 269 -12.52 -3.67 -12.58
N VAL A 270 -12.84 -4.73 -13.32
CA VAL A 270 -13.66 -4.67 -14.54
C VAL A 270 -15.08 -4.17 -14.22
N GLN A 271 -15.68 -4.63 -13.12
CA GLN A 271 -16.99 -4.15 -12.69
C GLN A 271 -16.97 -2.66 -12.34
N THR A 272 -15.92 -2.18 -11.70
CA THR A 272 -15.82 -0.81 -11.19
C THR A 272 -15.40 0.19 -12.27
N PHE A 273 -14.39 -0.16 -13.07
CA PHE A 273 -13.72 0.75 -14.00
C PHE A 273 -13.93 0.40 -15.47
N GLY A 274 -14.40 -0.80 -15.79
CA GLY A 274 -14.49 -1.32 -17.16
C GLY A 274 -13.34 -2.23 -17.55
N MET A 275 -13.36 -2.75 -18.77
CA MET A 275 -12.32 -3.63 -19.28
C MET A 275 -11.00 -2.87 -19.49
N PRO A 276 -9.85 -3.50 -19.18
CA PRO A 276 -8.56 -2.96 -19.57
C PRO A 276 -8.44 -2.81 -21.10
N PRO A 277 -7.58 -1.90 -21.59
CA PRO A 277 -7.32 -1.76 -23.03
C PRO A 277 -6.81 -3.07 -23.66
N SER A 278 -7.14 -3.30 -24.93
CA SER A 278 -6.80 -4.54 -25.65
C SER A 278 -5.31 -4.89 -25.63
N TRP A 279 -4.42 -3.89 -25.63
CA TRP A 279 -2.98 -4.09 -25.60
C TRP A 279 -2.50 -4.75 -24.29
N MET A 280 -3.20 -4.56 -23.16
CA MET A 280 -2.89 -5.24 -21.88
C MET A 280 -3.32 -6.71 -21.87
N MET A 281 -4.18 -7.12 -22.81
CA MET A 281 -4.78 -8.45 -22.82
C MET A 281 -4.07 -9.43 -23.74
N VAL A 282 -3.03 -9.00 -24.44
CA VAL A 282 -2.24 -9.86 -25.33
C VAL A 282 -1.20 -10.67 -24.57
N GLU A 283 -0.91 -10.31 -23.34
CA GLU A 283 0.06 -11.00 -22.49
C GLU A 283 -0.38 -12.43 -22.14
N LYS A 284 0.58 -13.35 -22.05
CA LYS A 284 0.31 -14.76 -21.76
C LYS A 284 -0.45 -14.94 -20.44
N LYS A 285 -0.11 -14.17 -19.39
CA LYS A 285 -0.80 -14.25 -18.10
C LYS A 285 -2.25 -13.78 -18.19
N ALA A 286 -2.54 -12.78 -19.04
CA ALA A 286 -3.89 -12.28 -19.25
C ALA A 286 -4.84 -13.36 -19.78
N SER A 287 -4.35 -14.30 -20.61
CA SER A 287 -5.17 -15.41 -21.15
C SER A 287 -5.78 -16.31 -20.07
N ASN A 288 -5.23 -16.30 -18.86
CA ASN A 288 -5.83 -17.02 -17.73
C ASN A 288 -7.20 -16.43 -17.34
N TYR A 289 -7.41 -15.14 -17.56
CA TYR A 289 -8.56 -14.40 -17.04
C TYR A 289 -9.54 -13.95 -18.12
N VAL A 290 -9.08 -13.80 -19.37
CA VAL A 290 -9.90 -13.22 -20.45
C VAL A 290 -10.10 -14.19 -21.60
N VAL A 291 -11.23 -14.02 -22.31
CA VAL A 291 -11.54 -14.71 -23.57
C VAL A 291 -11.36 -13.74 -24.70
N LYS A 292 -10.58 -14.15 -25.69
CA LYS A 292 -10.38 -13.43 -26.94
C LYS A 292 -11.52 -13.76 -27.88
N GLN A 293 -12.13 -12.76 -28.51
CA GLN A 293 -13.23 -12.89 -29.45
C GLN A 293 -12.94 -12.06 -30.71
N ASP A 294 -13.47 -12.48 -31.85
CA ASP A 294 -13.45 -11.61 -33.01
C ASP A 294 -14.30 -10.37 -32.75
N ASN A 295 -13.78 -9.21 -33.13
CA ASN A 295 -14.51 -7.95 -32.96
C ASN A 295 -15.52 -7.80 -34.11
N PRO A 296 -16.83 -7.93 -33.88
CA PRO A 296 -17.83 -7.82 -34.93
C PRO A 296 -17.91 -6.43 -35.56
N SER A 297 -17.36 -5.40 -34.87
CA SER A 297 -17.31 -4.02 -35.36
C SER A 297 -15.97 -3.68 -36.05
N TYR A 298 -15.10 -4.68 -36.25
CA TYR A 298 -13.82 -4.46 -36.90
C TYR A 298 -14.00 -4.18 -38.40
N ASP A 299 -13.64 -2.98 -38.82
CA ASP A 299 -13.57 -2.62 -40.24
C ASP A 299 -12.10 -2.61 -40.66
N TYR A 300 -11.74 -3.52 -41.59
CA TYR A 300 -10.38 -3.66 -42.10
C TYR A 300 -9.89 -2.37 -42.80
N PHE A 301 -10.79 -1.54 -43.30
CA PHE A 301 -10.47 -0.30 -43.99
C PHE A 301 -10.54 0.95 -43.10
N ASN A 302 -11.03 0.81 -41.87
CA ASN A 302 -11.26 1.96 -40.98
C ASN A 302 -10.84 1.64 -39.55
N ASP A 303 -9.54 1.78 -39.24
CA ASP A 303 -8.88 1.37 -37.97
C ASP A 303 -9.39 2.14 -36.72
N LYS A 304 -10.58 2.73 -36.77
CA LYS A 304 -11.25 3.37 -35.65
C LYS A 304 -11.99 2.40 -34.73
N SER A 305 -12.05 1.12 -35.08
CA SER A 305 -12.83 0.08 -34.37
C SER A 305 -12.11 -0.61 -33.18
N GLY A 306 -10.91 -0.16 -32.82
CA GLY A 306 -10.22 -0.70 -31.62
C GLY A 306 -9.52 -2.07 -31.82
N GLY A 307 -9.23 -2.46 -33.07
CA GLY A 307 -8.48 -3.67 -33.40
C GLY A 307 -9.37 -4.88 -33.76
N ARG A 308 -8.75 -5.89 -34.40
CA ARG A 308 -9.41 -7.11 -34.93
C ARG A 308 -10.08 -7.95 -33.82
N TYR A 309 -9.58 -7.86 -32.59
CA TYR A 309 -10.07 -8.69 -31.49
C TYR A 309 -10.63 -7.83 -30.37
N SER A 310 -11.71 -8.33 -29.76
CA SER A 310 -12.24 -7.83 -28.50
C SER A 310 -11.93 -8.86 -27.40
N TYR A 311 -12.00 -8.43 -26.15
CA TYR A 311 -11.75 -9.28 -25.00
C TYR A 311 -12.88 -9.12 -23.99
N ARG A 312 -13.28 -10.21 -23.36
CA ARG A 312 -14.15 -10.20 -22.20
C ARG A 312 -13.51 -10.99 -21.06
N LEU A 313 -13.86 -10.64 -19.84
CA LEU A 313 -13.52 -11.46 -18.70
C LEU A 313 -14.20 -12.83 -18.81
N LYS A 314 -13.50 -13.91 -18.45
CA LYS A 314 -14.12 -15.23 -18.24
C LYS A 314 -15.20 -15.11 -17.17
N THR A 315 -16.30 -15.82 -17.32
CA THR A 315 -17.23 -16.00 -16.20
C THR A 315 -16.58 -16.82 -15.10
N LEU A 316 -17.08 -16.73 -13.88
CA LEU A 316 -16.57 -17.54 -12.76
C LEU A 316 -16.63 -19.05 -13.06
N ASP A 317 -17.70 -19.51 -13.74
CA ASP A 317 -17.87 -20.91 -14.12
C ASP A 317 -16.86 -21.34 -15.20
N GLU A 318 -16.56 -20.48 -16.18
CA GLU A 318 -15.52 -20.73 -17.18
C GLU A 318 -14.15 -20.84 -16.52
N PHE A 319 -13.83 -19.91 -15.62
CA PHE A 319 -12.58 -19.90 -14.87
C PHE A 319 -12.44 -21.15 -13.97
N ASN A 320 -13.46 -21.45 -13.18
CA ASN A 320 -13.47 -22.64 -12.31
C ASN A 320 -13.29 -23.94 -13.10
N ARG A 321 -13.97 -24.07 -14.25
CA ARG A 321 -13.88 -25.25 -15.11
C ARG A 321 -12.51 -25.43 -15.72
N GLU A 322 -11.91 -24.33 -16.21
CA GLU A 322 -10.60 -24.37 -16.88
C GLU A 322 -9.46 -24.72 -15.91
N PHE A 323 -9.51 -24.20 -14.69
CA PHE A 323 -8.46 -24.39 -13.69
C PHE A 323 -8.78 -25.45 -12.64
N ASN A 324 -9.92 -26.16 -12.79
CA ASN A 324 -10.42 -27.16 -11.84
C ASN A 324 -10.49 -26.60 -10.40
N LEU A 325 -11.06 -25.41 -10.27
CA LEU A 325 -11.23 -24.67 -9.02
C LEU A 325 -12.70 -24.67 -8.60
N HIS A 326 -12.95 -24.27 -7.36
CA HIS A 326 -14.29 -24.11 -6.77
C HIS A 326 -14.42 -22.74 -6.09
N GLU A 327 -13.98 -21.70 -6.77
CA GLU A 327 -14.18 -20.35 -6.25
C GLU A 327 -15.67 -20.02 -6.22
N SER A 328 -16.10 -19.42 -5.11
CA SER A 328 -17.48 -18.94 -4.94
C SER A 328 -17.56 -17.44 -5.21
N PRO A 329 -18.73 -16.93 -5.62
CA PRO A 329 -18.94 -15.50 -5.77
C PRO A 329 -18.60 -14.77 -4.46
N ALA A 330 -17.81 -13.73 -4.59
CA ALA A 330 -17.34 -13.01 -3.42
C ALA A 330 -18.39 -12.11 -2.79
N LYS A 331 -18.24 -11.88 -1.50
CA LYS A 331 -19.10 -10.98 -0.74
C LYS A 331 -18.99 -9.55 -1.29
N GLN A 332 -20.14 -8.95 -1.61
CA GLN A 332 -20.22 -7.55 -1.98
C GLN A 332 -20.36 -6.71 -0.71
N TYR A 333 -19.47 -5.70 -0.57
CA TYR A 333 -19.44 -4.81 0.59
C TYR A 333 -20.19 -3.50 0.36
N PHE A 334 -20.37 -3.08 -0.89
CA PHE A 334 -21.03 -1.86 -1.28
C PHE A 334 -22.36 -2.16 -2.02
N CYS A 335 -23.31 -1.26 -1.93
CA CYS A 335 -24.62 -1.41 -2.59
C CYS A 335 -24.55 -1.29 -4.13
N ASP A 336 -23.45 -0.77 -4.67
CA ASP A 336 -23.20 -0.65 -6.11
C ASP A 336 -21.78 -1.09 -6.43
N THR A 337 -21.46 -1.29 -7.69
CA THR A 337 -20.12 -1.65 -8.17
C THR A 337 -19.38 -0.48 -8.82
N LYS A 338 -20.08 0.56 -9.26
CA LYS A 338 -19.48 1.72 -9.92
C LYS A 338 -18.93 2.71 -8.92
N LEU A 339 -17.68 3.15 -9.12
CA LEU A 339 -16.96 4.04 -8.21
C LEU A 339 -17.74 5.30 -7.83
N ASP A 340 -18.30 5.97 -8.82
CA ASP A 340 -19.09 7.18 -8.59
C ASP A 340 -20.29 6.93 -7.70
N LYS A 341 -21.04 5.87 -7.95
CA LYS A 341 -22.19 5.50 -7.13
C LYS A 341 -21.76 5.12 -5.72
N ILE A 342 -20.71 4.29 -5.56
CA ILE A 342 -20.19 3.89 -4.24
C ILE A 342 -19.87 5.13 -3.39
N VAL A 343 -19.14 6.11 -3.95
CA VAL A 343 -18.72 7.30 -3.23
C VAL A 343 -19.90 8.25 -2.95
N MET A 344 -20.78 8.45 -3.94
CA MET A 344 -21.87 9.42 -3.82
C MET A 344 -22.95 8.96 -2.85
N ILE A 345 -23.29 7.65 -2.79
CA ILE A 345 -24.30 7.11 -1.87
C ILE A 345 -23.74 6.73 -0.50
N TYR A 346 -22.42 6.82 -0.32
CA TYR A 346 -21.83 6.55 1.00
C TYR A 346 -22.44 7.46 2.07
N ARG A 347 -22.59 6.94 3.28
CA ARG A 347 -23.24 7.67 4.38
C ARG A 347 -22.69 9.08 4.58
N LEU A 348 -23.55 10.00 4.95
CA LEU A 348 -23.16 11.36 5.32
C LEU A 348 -22.36 11.37 6.63
N PRO A 349 -21.43 12.33 6.82
CA PRO A 349 -20.64 12.45 8.06
C PRO A 349 -21.48 12.60 9.33
N LYS A 350 -22.64 13.24 9.23
CA LYS A 350 -23.56 13.45 10.33
C LYS A 350 -25.00 13.16 9.90
N LYS A 351 -25.82 12.67 10.82
CA LYS A 351 -27.28 12.60 10.65
C LYS A 351 -27.84 14.03 10.70
N ASN A 352 -28.91 14.30 9.95
CA ASN A 352 -29.65 15.58 9.95
C ASN A 352 -28.76 16.80 9.58
N MET A 353 -27.89 16.67 8.59
CA MET A 353 -27.16 17.82 8.06
C MET A 353 -28.11 18.81 7.37
N PRO A 354 -27.91 20.13 7.54
CA PRO A 354 -28.58 21.14 6.73
C PRO A 354 -28.36 20.94 5.23
N ARG A 355 -29.33 21.32 4.39
CA ARG A 355 -29.31 21.08 2.95
C ARG A 355 -28.05 21.66 2.28
N ASP A 356 -27.66 22.87 2.65
CA ASP A 356 -26.45 23.53 2.14
C ASP A 356 -25.15 22.80 2.52
N ALA A 357 -25.13 22.13 3.69
CA ALA A 357 -23.99 21.31 4.10
C ALA A 357 -23.98 19.96 3.35
N VAL A 358 -25.15 19.40 3.02
CA VAL A 358 -25.22 18.20 2.16
C VAL A 358 -24.76 18.54 0.76
N ASP A 359 -25.20 19.68 0.19
CA ASP A 359 -24.82 20.12 -1.16
C ASP A 359 -23.29 20.32 -1.25
N ARG A 360 -22.66 20.94 -0.23
CA ARG A 360 -21.20 21.06 -0.13
C ARG A 360 -20.50 19.69 -0.08
N GLU A 361 -21.00 18.77 0.75
CA GLU A 361 -20.44 17.42 0.86
C GLU A 361 -20.54 16.68 -0.49
N MET A 362 -21.67 16.78 -1.20
CA MET A 362 -21.84 16.16 -2.53
C MET A 362 -20.92 16.76 -3.56
N HIS A 363 -20.66 18.06 -3.51
CA HIS A 363 -19.71 18.74 -4.37
C HIS A 363 -18.27 18.25 -4.12
N GLU A 364 -17.85 18.14 -2.86
CA GLU A 364 -16.55 17.59 -2.47
C GLU A 364 -16.39 16.12 -2.90
N ARG A 365 -17.46 15.30 -2.77
CA ARG A 365 -17.46 13.92 -3.25
C ARG A 365 -17.34 13.83 -4.77
N SER A 366 -17.99 14.71 -5.51
CA SER A 366 -17.85 14.80 -6.97
C SER A 366 -16.37 15.05 -7.36
N CYS A 367 -15.71 15.97 -6.65
CA CYS A 367 -14.29 16.24 -6.84
C CYS A 367 -13.43 15.02 -6.51
N LEU A 368 -13.68 14.32 -5.38
CA LEU A 368 -13.00 13.09 -5.00
C LEU A 368 -13.19 11.97 -6.04
N VAL A 369 -14.41 11.79 -6.56
CA VAL A 369 -14.70 10.79 -7.61
C VAL A 369 -13.86 11.06 -8.85
N HIS A 370 -13.79 12.31 -9.29
CA HIS A 370 -12.98 12.68 -10.45
C HIS A 370 -11.49 12.41 -10.21
N PHE A 371 -10.99 12.78 -9.03
CA PHE A 371 -9.62 12.48 -8.60
C PHE A 371 -9.32 10.98 -8.63
N LEU A 372 -10.19 10.17 -8.01
CA LEU A 372 -10.03 8.72 -7.96
C LEU A 372 -10.06 8.08 -9.36
N LYS A 373 -10.91 8.56 -10.28
CA LYS A 373 -10.92 8.08 -11.68
C LYS A 373 -9.61 8.33 -12.40
N GLY A 374 -8.91 9.42 -12.11
CA GLY A 374 -7.60 9.72 -12.70
C GLY A 374 -6.47 8.83 -12.15
N VAL A 375 -6.39 8.68 -10.84
CA VAL A 375 -5.34 7.88 -10.20
C VAL A 375 -5.59 6.37 -10.26
N LEU A 376 -6.85 5.94 -10.44
CA LEU A 376 -7.27 4.54 -10.65
C LEU A 376 -7.61 4.27 -12.13
N ASN A 377 -6.99 5.00 -13.07
CA ASN A 377 -7.12 4.64 -14.47
C ASN A 377 -6.54 3.24 -14.69
N ILE A 378 -7.32 2.37 -15.32
CA ILE A 378 -6.95 0.96 -15.51
C ILE A 378 -5.74 0.82 -16.46
N SER A 379 -5.59 1.75 -17.40
CA SER A 379 -4.41 1.88 -18.24
C SER A 379 -3.28 2.59 -17.47
N PRO A 380 -2.14 1.94 -17.20
CA PRO A 380 -1.01 2.59 -16.54
C PRO A 380 -0.44 3.78 -17.33
N LEU A 381 -0.63 3.79 -18.65
CA LEU A 381 -0.17 4.87 -19.54
C LEU A 381 -1.02 6.14 -19.43
N GLU A 382 -2.29 6.00 -19.04
CA GLU A 382 -3.23 7.11 -18.86
C GLU A 382 -3.46 7.45 -17.38
N ARG A 383 -2.93 6.63 -16.48
CA ARG A 383 -2.99 6.85 -15.03
C ARG A 383 -2.17 8.07 -14.67
N TRP A 384 -2.77 8.99 -13.91
CA TRP A 384 -2.05 10.19 -13.47
C TRP A 384 -0.81 9.88 -12.67
N THR A 385 0.22 10.65 -12.94
CA THR A 385 1.46 10.64 -12.17
C THR A 385 1.25 11.34 -10.81
N PRO A 386 2.12 11.12 -9.82
CA PRO A 386 2.03 11.83 -8.54
C PRO A 386 2.07 13.35 -8.71
N GLN A 387 2.92 13.87 -9.62
CA GLN A 387 3.06 15.29 -9.90
C GLN A 387 1.78 15.89 -10.51
N GLU A 388 1.10 15.16 -11.40
CA GLU A 388 -0.18 15.56 -11.95
C GLU A 388 -1.28 15.54 -10.90
N ALA A 389 -1.37 14.45 -10.12
CA ALA A 389 -2.38 14.29 -9.08
C ALA A 389 -2.30 15.38 -7.99
N LEU A 390 -1.10 15.86 -7.65
CA LEU A 390 -0.90 16.97 -6.71
C LEU A 390 -1.53 18.29 -7.19
N GLN A 391 -1.72 18.48 -8.49
CA GLN A 391 -2.30 19.70 -9.06
C GLN A 391 -3.83 19.66 -9.16
N HIS A 392 -4.45 18.52 -8.80
CA HIS A 392 -5.90 18.38 -8.90
C HIS A 392 -6.62 19.20 -7.82
N PRO A 393 -7.78 19.82 -8.10
CA PRO A 393 -8.58 20.59 -7.13
C PRO A 393 -8.91 19.86 -5.83
N PHE A 394 -9.03 18.54 -5.88
CA PHE A 394 -9.18 17.73 -4.64
C PHE A 394 -8.01 17.92 -3.67
N ILE A 395 -6.79 18.12 -4.16
CA ILE A 395 -5.59 18.30 -3.34
C ILE A 395 -5.33 19.79 -3.08
N THR A 396 -5.44 20.63 -4.11
CA THR A 396 -5.11 22.08 -4.02
C THR A 396 -6.18 22.91 -3.33
N GLU A 397 -7.38 22.36 -3.14
CA GLU A 397 -8.58 23.05 -2.64
C GLU A 397 -9.05 24.20 -3.54
N GLU A 398 -8.58 24.25 -4.78
CA GLU A 398 -9.12 25.18 -5.79
C GLU A 398 -10.59 24.86 -6.08
N PRO A 399 -11.38 25.86 -6.52
CA PRO A 399 -12.78 25.66 -6.85
C PRO A 399 -13.00 24.53 -7.87
N TRP A 400 -13.76 23.52 -7.48
CA TRP A 400 -14.13 22.41 -8.36
C TRP A 400 -15.23 22.85 -9.34
N THR A 401 -14.96 22.79 -10.63
CA THR A 401 -15.89 23.22 -11.69
C THR A 401 -16.57 22.05 -12.43
N GLY A 402 -16.36 20.82 -11.95
CA GLY A 402 -16.91 19.62 -12.59
C GLY A 402 -16.00 18.99 -13.65
N HIS A 403 -14.91 19.65 -14.03
CA HIS A 403 -13.93 19.17 -15.00
C HIS A 403 -12.52 19.63 -14.66
N TRP A 404 -11.55 18.75 -14.86
CA TRP A 404 -10.13 19.03 -14.76
C TRP A 404 -9.34 18.02 -15.60
N ALA A 405 -8.23 18.43 -16.17
CA ALA A 405 -7.29 17.55 -16.85
C ALA A 405 -5.85 17.97 -16.50
N PRO A 406 -4.93 17.02 -16.35
CA PRO A 406 -3.55 17.37 -16.09
C PRO A 406 -2.95 18.22 -17.19
N PRO A 407 -2.05 19.15 -16.88
CA PRO A 407 -1.44 20.05 -17.87
C PRO A 407 -0.77 19.31 -19.04
N THR A 408 -0.20 18.15 -18.79
CA THR A 408 0.45 17.28 -19.80
C THR A 408 -0.53 16.70 -20.82
N ALA A 409 -1.81 16.53 -20.48
CA ALA A 409 -2.83 16.07 -21.39
C ALA A 409 -3.11 17.07 -22.55
N ARG A 410 -2.84 18.36 -22.34
CA ARG A 410 -2.99 19.42 -23.36
C ARG A 410 -1.97 19.26 -24.49
N PHE A 411 -0.72 18.88 -24.16
CA PHE A 411 0.33 18.67 -25.16
C PHE A 411 0.06 17.46 -26.07
N SER A 412 -0.52 16.38 -25.53
CA SER A 412 -0.86 15.19 -26.33
C SER A 412 -2.03 15.40 -27.28
N SER A 413 -2.97 16.30 -26.96
CA SER A 413 -4.09 16.68 -27.86
C SER A 413 -3.62 17.58 -29.02
N ASP A 414 -2.64 18.43 -28.78
CA ASP A 414 -2.10 19.34 -29.79
C ASP A 414 -1.20 18.60 -30.79
N ILE A 415 -0.43 17.60 -30.35
CA ILE A 415 0.34 16.71 -31.24
C ILE A 415 -0.59 15.89 -32.13
N ARG A 416 -1.74 15.41 -31.63
CA ARG A 416 -2.74 14.69 -32.44
C ARG A 416 -3.50 15.61 -33.42
N ARG A 417 -3.59 16.92 -33.15
CA ARG A 417 -4.18 17.91 -34.07
C ARG A 417 -3.17 18.46 -35.06
N GLY A 418 -1.90 18.59 -34.71
CA GLY A 418 -0.82 19.08 -35.57
C GLY A 418 -0.32 18.07 -36.61
N GLY A 419 -0.64 16.77 -36.47
CA GLY A 419 -0.24 15.72 -37.42
C GLY A 419 -1.02 15.66 -38.76
N ARG A 420 -1.85 16.63 -39.06
CA ARG A 420 -2.63 16.71 -40.33
C ARG A 420 -2.22 17.86 -41.23
N SER A 421 -0.96 18.17 -41.34
CA SER A 421 -0.51 19.06 -42.43
C SER A 421 1.00 18.95 -42.64
N LEU A 422 1.41 17.90 -43.32
CA LEU A 422 2.63 17.89 -44.13
C LEU A 422 2.34 16.98 -45.32
N SER A 423 1.54 17.47 -46.24
CA SER A 423 1.50 16.99 -47.63
C SER A 423 2.69 17.58 -48.36
N LEU A 424 3.50 16.68 -48.87
CA LEU A 424 4.52 16.84 -49.93
C LEU A 424 4.38 18.06 -50.82
N VAL A 425 5.43 18.84 -50.91
CA VAL A 425 5.96 19.40 -52.16
C VAL A 425 7.42 18.96 -52.27
#